data_87ae1f91e740458f8eae2f14f475106c
#
_entry.id   87ae1f91e740458f8eae2f14f475106c
#
_cell.length_a   1.000
_cell.length_b   1.000
_cell.length_c   1.000
_cell.angle_alpha   90.00
_cell.angle_beta   90.00
_cell.angle_gamma   90.00
#
_symmetry.space_group_name_H-M   'P 1'
#
loop_
_entity.id
_entity.type
_entity.pdbx_description
1 polymer ?
#
loop_
_entity_poly.entity_id
_entity_poly.type
_entity_poly.pdbx_seq_one_letter_code
_entity_poly.pdbx_strand_id
1 'polypeptide(L)'
;MASIVKKQYIGWVKKSVLAYEEALLESKYPEYKALVKEYHDGIILYEIMSDMVWNKAVKDTTGLQEFYETQKMKYKWPERLDATVYICASEDISGKVYKLLKKKKNTSDLIIEKINADSELNLDVKMNKYVQDKTDFLTGRDFNTGRNLAYEYDGKHYVVVVNEKLPVMPKELSEIKGAVISDYQTYLEKTWLSELSERYPIKVNYDVLYNLGSDD
;
A
#
# COMPACT_ATOMS: atom_id res chain seq x y z
N MET A 1 -5.21 -26.73 -61.28
CA MET A 1 -5.53 -27.64 -60.17
C MET A 1 -4.29 -28.30 -59.57
N ALA A 2 -3.42 -28.99 -60.35
CA ALA A 2 -2.24 -29.67 -59.82
C ALA A 2 -1.25 -28.82 -58.99
N SER A 3 -1.07 -27.54 -59.35
CA SER A 3 -0.18 -26.61 -58.64
C SER A 3 -0.68 -26.26 -57.20
N ILE A 4 -1.99 -26.11 -57.04
CA ILE A 4 -2.61 -25.79 -55.74
C ILE A 4 -2.50 -27.01 -54.79
N VAL A 5 -2.78 -28.22 -55.33
CA VAL A 5 -2.67 -29.46 -54.54
C VAL A 5 -1.26 -29.69 -54.08
N LYS A 6 -0.25 -29.47 -54.99
CA LYS A 6 1.15 -29.60 -54.64
C LYS A 6 1.57 -28.60 -53.54
N LYS A 7 1.13 -27.35 -53.61
CA LYS A 7 1.42 -26.34 -52.58
C LYS A 7 0.81 -26.71 -51.23
N GLN A 8 -0.43 -27.19 -51.20
CA GLN A 8 -1.11 -27.64 -49.97
C GLN A 8 -0.40 -28.88 -49.37
N TYR A 9 -0.04 -29.82 -50.22
CA TYR A 9 0.68 -31.01 -49.78
C TYR A 9 2.04 -30.68 -49.12
N ILE A 10 2.83 -29.81 -49.76
CA ILE A 10 4.12 -29.35 -49.20
C ILE A 10 3.89 -28.63 -47.87
N GLY A 11 2.85 -27.82 -47.76
CA GLY A 11 2.48 -27.14 -46.51
C GLY A 11 2.07 -28.11 -45.42
N TRP A 12 1.32 -29.14 -45.74
CA TRP A 12 0.92 -30.19 -44.83
C TRP A 12 2.14 -31.03 -44.36
N VAL A 13 3.02 -31.47 -45.29
CA VAL A 13 4.26 -32.22 -44.95
C VAL A 13 5.12 -31.42 -43.97
N LYS A 14 5.35 -30.12 -44.22
CA LYS A 14 6.13 -29.27 -43.34
C LYS A 14 5.52 -29.21 -41.92
N LYS A 15 4.21 -29.00 -41.83
CA LYS A 15 3.49 -28.97 -40.52
C LYS A 15 3.59 -30.31 -39.80
N SER A 16 3.41 -31.44 -40.54
CA SER A 16 3.48 -32.77 -39.94
C SER A 16 4.87 -33.13 -39.44
N VAL A 17 5.92 -32.75 -40.17
CA VAL A 17 7.31 -32.98 -39.73
C VAL A 17 7.63 -32.13 -38.50
N LEU A 18 7.22 -30.84 -38.48
CA LEU A 18 7.44 -29.98 -37.33
C LEU A 18 6.68 -30.48 -36.11
N ALA A 19 5.41 -30.86 -36.25
CA ALA A 19 4.62 -31.41 -35.14
C ALA A 19 5.23 -32.74 -34.60
N TYR A 20 5.78 -33.58 -35.49
CA TYR A 20 6.45 -34.80 -35.06
C TYR A 20 7.72 -34.52 -34.28
N GLU A 21 8.58 -33.59 -34.72
CA GLU A 21 9.76 -33.16 -33.98
C GLU A 21 9.41 -32.51 -32.67
N GLU A 22 8.43 -31.64 -32.65
CA GLU A 22 7.93 -30.97 -31.46
C GLU A 22 7.47 -31.99 -30.40
N ALA A 23 6.71 -33.00 -30.80
CA ALA A 23 6.25 -34.06 -29.89
C ALA A 23 7.41 -34.91 -29.30
N LEU A 24 8.56 -34.90 -29.94
CA LEU A 24 9.75 -35.63 -29.50
C LEU A 24 10.74 -34.79 -28.69
N LEU A 25 10.57 -33.49 -28.60
CA LEU A 25 11.52 -32.58 -27.94
C LEU A 25 11.79 -32.98 -26.48
N GLU A 26 10.78 -33.27 -25.70
CA GLU A 26 10.94 -33.68 -24.30
C GLU A 26 11.68 -35.01 -24.14
N SER A 27 11.56 -35.93 -25.12
CA SER A 27 12.26 -37.21 -25.08
C SER A 27 13.70 -37.10 -25.58
N LYS A 28 13.98 -36.22 -26.54
CA LYS A 28 15.32 -36.02 -27.12
C LYS A 28 16.18 -35.10 -26.25
N TYR A 29 15.57 -34.13 -25.55
CA TYR A 29 16.30 -33.09 -24.80
C TYR A 29 15.82 -33.03 -23.35
N PRO A 30 16.53 -33.70 -22.41
CA PRO A 30 16.15 -33.72 -20.99
C PRO A 30 16.07 -32.34 -20.34
N GLU A 31 16.94 -31.40 -20.76
CA GLU A 31 16.93 -30.01 -20.27
C GLU A 31 15.65 -29.29 -20.69
N TYR A 32 15.19 -29.51 -21.93
CA TYR A 32 13.91 -28.94 -22.40
C TYR A 32 12.71 -29.49 -21.60
N LYS A 33 12.73 -30.80 -21.34
CA LYS A 33 11.72 -31.45 -20.49
C LYS A 33 11.70 -30.88 -19.08
N ALA A 34 12.87 -30.66 -18.47
CA ALA A 34 12.97 -30.03 -17.15
C ALA A 34 12.40 -28.61 -17.16
N LEU A 35 12.72 -27.80 -18.16
CA LEU A 35 12.22 -26.47 -18.34
C LEU A 35 10.70 -26.42 -18.52
N VAL A 36 10.13 -27.28 -19.39
CA VAL A 36 8.67 -27.36 -19.60
C VAL A 36 7.95 -27.73 -18.30
N LYS A 37 8.51 -28.67 -17.55
CA LYS A 37 7.99 -29.10 -16.24
C LYS A 37 8.01 -27.91 -15.25
N GLU A 38 9.11 -27.19 -15.17
CA GLU A 38 9.25 -26.04 -14.28
C GLU A 38 8.18 -24.96 -14.58
N TYR A 39 8.00 -24.63 -15.86
CA TYR A 39 6.94 -23.70 -16.28
C TYR A 39 5.53 -24.20 -15.92
N HIS A 40 5.26 -25.46 -16.19
CA HIS A 40 3.97 -26.08 -15.87
C HIS A 40 3.68 -26.04 -14.35
N ASP A 41 4.65 -26.46 -13.55
CA ASP A 41 4.54 -26.47 -12.09
C ASP A 41 4.41 -25.04 -11.54
N GLY A 42 5.14 -24.08 -12.13
CA GLY A 42 5.05 -22.66 -11.79
C GLY A 42 3.67 -22.06 -12.08
N ILE A 43 3.05 -22.41 -13.21
CA ILE A 43 1.69 -21.94 -13.55
C ILE A 43 0.66 -22.52 -12.56
N ILE A 44 0.76 -23.82 -12.23
CA ILE A 44 -0.14 -24.44 -11.25
C ILE A 44 0.03 -23.79 -9.88
N LEU A 45 1.27 -23.59 -9.45
CA LEU A 45 1.55 -22.92 -8.17
C LEU A 45 0.98 -21.51 -8.14
N TYR A 46 1.14 -20.74 -9.23
CA TYR A 46 0.56 -19.40 -9.35
C TYR A 46 -0.97 -19.41 -9.21
N GLU A 47 -1.67 -20.30 -9.90
CA GLU A 47 -3.13 -20.41 -9.81
C GLU A 47 -3.59 -20.77 -8.38
N ILE A 48 -2.93 -21.75 -7.76
CA ILE A 48 -3.26 -22.14 -6.38
C ILE A 48 -2.98 -21.00 -5.41
N MET A 49 -1.85 -20.31 -5.51
CA MET A 49 -1.52 -19.15 -4.67
C MET A 49 -2.53 -18.02 -4.88
N SER A 50 -2.92 -17.80 -6.14
CA SER A 50 -3.93 -16.80 -6.49
C SER A 50 -5.26 -17.09 -5.77
N ASP A 51 -5.72 -18.33 -5.78
CA ASP A 51 -7.00 -18.70 -5.18
C ASP A 51 -6.95 -18.78 -3.65
N MET A 52 -5.90 -19.40 -3.10
CA MET A 52 -5.79 -19.66 -1.66
C MET A 52 -5.37 -18.44 -0.84
N VAL A 53 -4.64 -17.50 -1.46
CA VAL A 53 -4.02 -16.38 -0.76
C VAL A 53 -4.48 -15.04 -1.35
N TRP A 54 -4.08 -14.72 -2.59
CA TRP A 54 -4.21 -13.36 -3.10
C TRP A 54 -5.66 -12.94 -3.36
N ASN A 55 -6.40 -13.74 -4.12
CA ASN A 55 -7.81 -13.47 -4.41
C ASN A 55 -8.67 -13.63 -3.15
N LYS A 56 -8.35 -14.60 -2.30
CA LYS A 56 -9.05 -14.81 -1.04
C LYS A 56 -8.92 -13.59 -0.14
N ALA A 57 -7.72 -13.04 0.05
CA ALA A 57 -7.51 -11.86 0.89
C ALA A 57 -8.29 -10.62 0.42
N VAL A 58 -8.58 -10.52 -0.88
CA VAL A 58 -9.35 -9.40 -1.44
C VAL A 58 -10.86 -9.64 -1.38
N LYS A 59 -11.30 -10.89 -1.62
CA LYS A 59 -12.72 -11.26 -1.74
C LYS A 59 -13.37 -11.60 -0.39
N ASP A 60 -12.60 -12.16 0.53
CA ASP A 60 -13.06 -12.54 1.87
C ASP A 60 -13.12 -11.33 2.80
N THR A 61 -14.16 -10.54 2.65
CA THR A 61 -14.36 -9.33 3.45
C THR A 61 -14.60 -9.64 4.94
N THR A 62 -15.21 -10.78 5.25
CA THR A 62 -15.45 -11.21 6.63
C THR A 62 -14.14 -11.60 7.32
N GLY A 63 -13.36 -12.48 6.71
CA GLY A 63 -12.05 -12.88 7.23
C GLY A 63 -11.07 -11.70 7.35
N LEU A 64 -11.09 -10.77 6.38
CA LEU A 64 -10.31 -9.54 6.46
C LEU A 64 -10.70 -8.67 7.66
N GLN A 65 -12.01 -8.52 7.93
CA GLN A 65 -12.49 -7.76 9.07
C GLN A 65 -12.09 -8.44 10.40
N GLU A 66 -12.28 -9.76 10.51
CA GLU A 66 -11.87 -10.53 11.68
C GLU A 66 -10.37 -10.43 11.93
N PHE A 67 -9.56 -10.58 10.88
CA PHE A 67 -8.11 -10.40 10.97
C PHE A 67 -7.74 -9.01 11.45
N TYR A 68 -8.36 -7.96 10.89
CA TYR A 68 -8.13 -6.59 11.34
C TYR A 68 -8.48 -6.41 12.83
N GLU A 69 -9.62 -6.91 13.30
CA GLU A 69 -10.02 -6.78 14.70
C GLU A 69 -9.01 -7.41 15.67
N THR A 70 -8.41 -8.56 15.29
CA THR A 70 -7.36 -9.19 16.11
C THR A 70 -6.05 -8.41 16.10
N GLN A 71 -5.78 -7.64 15.03
CA GLN A 71 -4.51 -6.95 14.82
C GLN A 71 -4.63 -5.41 14.90
N LYS A 72 -5.80 -4.85 15.17
CA LYS A 72 -6.05 -3.41 15.08
C LYS A 72 -5.11 -2.56 15.92
N MET A 73 -4.60 -3.10 17.03
CA MET A 73 -3.61 -2.40 17.86
C MET A 73 -2.23 -2.30 17.23
N LYS A 74 -1.96 -3.03 16.14
CA LYS A 74 -0.78 -2.87 15.28
C LYS A 74 -0.89 -1.62 14.41
N TYR A 75 -2.11 -1.25 14.01
CA TYR A 75 -2.40 -0.16 13.09
C TYR A 75 -2.91 1.08 13.84
N LYS A 76 -1.99 1.86 14.42
CA LYS A 76 -2.34 3.03 15.22
C LYS A 76 -1.98 4.33 14.53
N TRP A 77 -2.82 5.32 14.72
CA TRP A 77 -2.42 6.69 14.61
C TRP A 77 -1.63 7.08 15.87
N PRO A 78 -0.51 7.79 15.77
CA PRO A 78 0.09 8.47 16.91
C PRO A 78 -0.84 9.57 17.42
N GLU A 79 -0.46 10.24 18.50
CA GLU A 79 -1.14 11.47 18.93
C GLU A 79 -1.18 12.49 17.79
N ARG A 80 -2.35 13.11 17.60
CA ARG A 80 -2.57 14.10 16.54
C ARG A 80 -3.27 15.33 17.09
N LEU A 81 -3.01 16.46 16.45
CA LEU A 81 -3.75 17.69 16.67
C LEU A 81 -4.79 17.84 15.56
N ASP A 82 -6.07 17.78 15.90
CA ASP A 82 -7.13 18.29 15.04
C ASP A 82 -7.03 19.80 15.09
N ALA A 83 -6.59 20.43 14.01
CA ALA A 83 -6.28 21.84 14.02
C ALA A 83 -6.62 22.55 12.70
N THR A 84 -7.00 23.81 12.86
CA THR A 84 -7.09 24.77 11.78
C THR A 84 -5.83 25.63 11.78
N VAL A 85 -5.10 25.60 10.70
CA VAL A 85 -3.84 26.33 10.52
C VAL A 85 -4.06 27.47 9.55
N TYR A 86 -3.82 28.68 10.03
CA TYR A 86 -3.86 29.92 9.26
C TYR A 86 -2.44 30.29 8.86
N ILE A 87 -2.12 30.23 7.58
CA ILE A 87 -0.80 30.53 7.00
C ILE A 87 -0.86 31.94 6.43
N CYS A 88 -0.18 32.86 7.06
CA CYS A 88 -0.23 34.29 6.76
C CYS A 88 1.05 34.75 6.04
N ALA A 89 0.92 35.61 5.06
CA ALA A 89 2.05 36.16 4.29
C ALA A 89 2.94 37.10 5.12
N SER A 90 2.44 37.69 6.22
CA SER A 90 3.21 38.60 7.06
C SER A 90 2.76 38.56 8.52
N GLU A 91 3.58 39.14 9.40
CA GLU A 91 3.28 39.32 10.83
C GLU A 91 2.01 40.14 11.05
N ASP A 92 1.84 41.26 10.31
CA ASP A 92 0.67 42.11 10.40
C ASP A 92 -0.63 41.36 10.08
N ILE A 93 -0.60 40.50 9.04
CA ILE A 93 -1.74 39.66 8.66
C ILE A 93 -2.01 38.63 9.76
N SER A 94 -0.99 37.97 10.30
CA SER A 94 -1.18 37.03 11.39
C SER A 94 -1.77 37.67 12.64
N GLY A 95 -1.37 38.91 12.95
CA GLY A 95 -1.93 39.69 14.01
C GLY A 95 -3.42 40.07 13.80
N LYS A 96 -3.80 40.38 12.55
CA LYS A 96 -5.22 40.61 12.16
C LYS A 96 -6.05 39.34 12.31
N VAL A 97 -5.55 38.20 11.79
CA VAL A 97 -6.18 36.86 11.90
C VAL A 97 -6.38 36.52 13.38
N TYR A 98 -5.32 36.66 14.19
CA TYR A 98 -5.36 36.39 15.62
C TYR A 98 -6.42 37.19 16.36
N LYS A 99 -6.61 38.50 16.01
CA LYS A 99 -7.64 39.37 16.56
C LYS A 99 -9.05 38.96 16.10
N LEU A 100 -9.19 38.56 14.82
CA LEU A 100 -10.49 38.13 14.27
C LEU A 100 -10.96 36.81 14.93
N LEU A 101 -10.04 35.89 15.21
CA LEU A 101 -10.31 34.64 15.92
C LEU A 101 -10.77 34.82 17.37
N LYS A 102 -10.62 36.01 17.98
CA LYS A 102 -11.19 36.31 19.28
C LYS A 102 -12.72 36.39 19.26
N LYS A 103 -13.29 36.73 18.13
CA LYS A 103 -14.73 36.89 17.98
C LYS A 103 -15.34 35.56 17.56
N LYS A 104 -16.06 34.88 18.44
CA LYS A 104 -16.70 33.56 18.19
C LYS A 104 -17.62 33.52 16.94
N LYS A 105 -18.06 34.67 16.43
CA LYS A 105 -18.90 34.77 15.23
C LYS A 105 -18.12 34.68 13.91
N ASN A 106 -16.78 34.78 13.94
CA ASN A 106 -15.98 34.73 12.72
C ASN A 106 -15.65 33.27 12.41
N THR A 107 -16.23 32.73 11.34
CA THR A 107 -15.83 31.45 10.73
C THR A 107 -14.55 31.62 9.94
N SER A 108 -13.88 30.53 9.62
CA SER A 108 -12.68 30.55 8.77
C SER A 108 -12.95 31.22 7.42
N ASP A 109 -14.12 30.96 6.81
CA ASP A 109 -14.50 31.54 5.52
C ASP A 109 -14.64 33.08 5.60
N LEU A 110 -15.26 33.61 6.65
CA LEU A 110 -15.34 35.04 6.88
C LEU A 110 -13.99 35.68 7.14
N ILE A 111 -13.06 34.95 7.75
CA ILE A 111 -11.69 35.44 7.97
C ILE A 111 -10.94 35.47 6.64
N ILE A 112 -11.06 34.43 5.83
CA ILE A 112 -10.46 34.38 4.49
C ILE A 112 -10.98 35.54 3.64
N GLU A 113 -12.29 35.73 3.55
CA GLU A 113 -12.91 36.80 2.79
C GLU A 113 -12.38 38.20 3.19
N LYS A 114 -12.28 38.46 4.49
CA LYS A 114 -11.81 39.76 5.00
C LYS A 114 -10.31 39.99 4.79
N ILE A 115 -9.50 38.97 4.95
CA ILE A 115 -8.04 39.11 4.86
C ILE A 115 -7.58 39.09 3.41
N ASN A 116 -8.25 38.29 2.56
CA ASN A 116 -7.93 38.16 1.15
C ASN A 116 -8.66 39.14 0.24
N ALA A 117 -9.36 40.13 0.82
CA ALA A 117 -10.07 41.16 0.04
C ALA A 117 -9.17 41.87 -0.97
N ASP A 118 -7.92 42.14 -0.61
CA ASP A 118 -6.93 42.81 -1.47
C ASP A 118 -6.03 41.85 -2.25
N SER A 119 -5.80 40.64 -1.73
CA SER A 119 -4.94 39.61 -2.35
C SER A 119 -5.22 38.23 -1.75
N GLU A 120 -5.45 37.25 -2.61
CA GLU A 120 -5.62 35.81 -2.22
C GLU A 120 -4.38 35.21 -1.58
N LEU A 121 -3.21 35.82 -1.77
CA LEU A 121 -1.95 35.35 -1.21
C LEU A 121 -1.72 35.75 0.26
N ASN A 122 -2.60 36.59 0.83
CA ASN A 122 -2.46 37.05 2.18
C ASN A 122 -2.67 35.95 3.22
N LEU A 123 -3.62 35.05 2.99
CA LEU A 123 -4.01 34.02 3.93
C LEU A 123 -4.39 32.71 3.22
N ASP A 124 -3.75 31.61 3.62
CA ASP A 124 -4.19 30.24 3.31
C ASP A 124 -4.65 29.57 4.61
N VAL A 125 -5.71 28.75 4.55
CA VAL A 125 -6.29 28.08 5.72
C VAL A 125 -6.39 26.58 5.44
N LYS A 126 -5.77 25.79 6.32
CA LYS A 126 -5.77 24.33 6.25
C LYS A 126 -6.35 23.72 7.51
N MET A 127 -7.34 22.85 7.33
CA MET A 127 -7.93 22.06 8.41
C MET A 127 -7.49 20.61 8.23
N ASN A 128 -6.82 20.05 9.24
CA ASN A 128 -6.36 18.68 9.17
C ASN A 128 -6.07 18.12 10.58
N LYS A 129 -5.90 16.78 10.64
CA LYS A 129 -5.38 16.05 11.81
C LYS A 129 -3.89 15.86 11.65
N TYR A 130 -3.10 16.70 12.28
CA TYR A 130 -1.65 16.74 12.14
C TYR A 130 -0.96 15.84 13.16
N VAL A 131 -0.01 15.02 12.70
CA VAL A 131 0.99 14.40 13.58
C VAL A 131 2.06 15.45 13.83
N GLN A 132 2.16 15.95 15.05
CA GLN A 132 2.99 17.11 15.38
C GLN A 132 4.46 16.92 14.99
N ASP A 133 5.07 15.79 15.37
CA ASP A 133 6.48 15.50 15.10
C ASP A 133 6.80 15.17 13.62
N LYS A 134 5.77 15.03 12.78
CA LYS A 134 5.89 14.78 11.34
C LYS A 134 5.47 15.98 10.49
N THR A 135 5.22 17.10 11.13
CA THR A 135 4.75 18.33 10.48
C THR A 135 5.69 19.46 10.86
N ASP A 136 6.60 19.81 9.98
CA ASP A 136 7.75 20.67 10.24
C ASP A 136 7.38 21.97 10.97
N PHE A 137 6.33 22.67 10.51
CA PHE A 137 5.89 23.91 11.14
C PHE A 137 5.24 23.73 12.52
N LEU A 138 4.93 22.49 12.95
CA LEU A 138 4.40 22.20 14.30
C LEU A 138 5.46 21.58 15.22
N THR A 139 6.52 21.02 14.66
CA THR A 139 7.55 20.28 15.41
C THR A 139 8.24 21.16 16.47
N GLY A 140 8.45 20.61 17.65
CA GLY A 140 9.17 21.26 18.76
C GLY A 140 8.41 22.40 19.43
N ARG A 141 7.09 22.53 19.23
CA ARG A 141 6.26 23.59 19.82
C ARG A 141 5.19 22.99 20.70
N ASP A 142 4.83 23.70 21.75
CA ASP A 142 3.71 23.33 22.61
C ASP A 142 2.43 24.02 22.17
N PHE A 143 1.40 23.23 21.90
CA PHE A 143 0.09 23.73 21.53
C PHE A 143 -0.95 23.39 22.60
N ASN A 144 -1.73 24.39 23.00
CA ASN A 144 -2.90 24.20 23.83
C ASN A 144 -4.17 24.13 22.96
N THR A 145 -5.19 23.44 23.46
CA THR A 145 -6.52 23.45 22.84
C THR A 145 -7.03 24.91 22.73
N GLY A 146 -7.57 25.25 21.59
CA GLY A 146 -7.96 26.60 21.24
C GLY A 146 -6.92 27.32 20.42
N ARG A 147 -6.96 28.66 20.49
CA ARG A 147 -6.09 29.54 19.70
C ARG A 147 -4.72 29.69 20.34
N ASN A 148 -3.67 29.38 19.60
CA ASN A 148 -2.29 29.55 20.00
C ASN A 148 -1.70 30.86 19.44
N LEU A 149 -0.61 31.33 20.06
CA LEU A 149 0.07 32.55 19.62
C LEU A 149 0.63 32.39 18.20
N ALA A 150 0.66 33.49 17.45
CA ALA A 150 1.28 33.52 16.14
C ALA A 150 2.79 33.32 16.25
N TYR A 151 3.39 32.63 15.27
CA TYR A 151 4.81 32.41 15.16
C TYR A 151 5.27 32.39 13.71
N GLU A 152 6.55 32.62 13.49
CA GLU A 152 7.18 32.52 12.19
C GLU A 152 7.80 31.13 11.98
N TYR A 153 7.68 30.61 10.77
CA TYR A 153 8.37 29.43 10.29
C TYR A 153 8.55 29.52 8.77
N ASP A 154 9.78 29.34 8.28
CA ASP A 154 10.16 29.37 6.85
C ASP A 154 9.59 30.57 6.09
N GLY A 155 9.76 31.77 6.68
CA GLY A 155 9.34 33.05 6.09
C GLY A 155 7.82 33.28 6.03
N LYS A 156 7.03 32.42 6.67
CA LYS A 156 5.56 32.56 6.81
C LYS A 156 5.16 32.68 8.27
N HIS A 157 4.01 33.27 8.51
CA HIS A 157 3.48 33.44 9.84
C HIS A 157 2.28 32.53 10.05
N TYR A 158 2.30 31.77 11.13
CA TYR A 158 1.29 30.75 11.42
C TYR A 158 0.47 31.13 12.65
N VAL A 159 -0.85 30.95 12.55
CA VAL A 159 -1.76 30.95 13.70
C VAL A 159 -2.45 29.59 13.71
N VAL A 160 -2.24 28.82 14.79
CA VAL A 160 -2.81 27.48 14.93
C VAL A 160 -3.94 27.49 15.94
N VAL A 161 -5.10 27.02 15.52
CA VAL A 161 -6.24 26.77 16.38
C VAL A 161 -6.41 25.28 16.55
N VAL A 162 -6.08 24.75 17.70
CA VAL A 162 -6.25 23.33 18.02
C VAL A 162 -7.69 23.10 18.46
N ASN A 163 -8.45 22.36 17.67
CA ASN A 163 -9.82 21.99 18.00
C ASN A 163 -9.81 20.92 19.09
N GLU A 164 -8.99 19.89 18.90
CA GLU A 164 -8.87 18.75 19.81
C GLU A 164 -7.48 18.13 19.74
N LYS A 165 -7.00 17.58 20.86
CA LYS A 165 -5.83 16.69 20.94
C LYS A 165 -6.32 15.25 20.88
N LEU A 166 -6.08 14.60 19.77
CA LEU A 166 -6.50 13.21 19.54
C LEU A 166 -5.46 12.25 20.12
N PRO A 167 -5.86 11.34 21.02
CA PRO A 167 -4.94 10.35 21.57
C PRO A 167 -4.50 9.34 20.52
N VAL A 168 -3.54 8.48 20.90
CA VAL A 168 -3.20 7.29 20.12
C VAL A 168 -4.45 6.42 19.96
N MET A 169 -4.84 6.13 18.73
CA MET A 169 -6.04 5.36 18.43
C MET A 169 -5.83 4.44 17.21
N PRO A 170 -6.53 3.31 17.13
CA PRO A 170 -6.49 2.48 15.93
C PRO A 170 -6.94 3.26 14.70
N LYS A 171 -6.33 2.97 13.55
CA LYS A 171 -6.79 3.44 12.24
C LYS A 171 -7.99 2.60 11.82
N GLU A 172 -8.99 3.22 11.23
CA GLU A 172 -10.11 2.49 10.67
C GLU A 172 -9.68 1.61 9.49
N LEU A 173 -10.30 0.42 9.34
CA LEU A 173 -9.98 -0.49 8.24
C LEU A 173 -10.10 0.19 6.87
N SER A 174 -11.07 1.09 6.70
CA SER A 174 -11.26 1.87 5.48
C SER A 174 -10.06 2.76 5.13
N GLU A 175 -9.34 3.26 6.13
CA GLU A 175 -8.17 4.14 5.96
C GLU A 175 -6.91 3.35 5.54
N ILE A 176 -6.85 2.06 5.89
CA ILE A 176 -5.64 1.24 5.75
C ILE A 176 -5.91 -0.10 5.05
N LYS A 177 -7.00 -0.23 4.34
CA LYS A 177 -7.46 -1.49 3.73
C LYS A 177 -6.35 -2.20 2.94
N GLY A 178 -5.58 -1.46 2.16
CA GLY A 178 -4.47 -2.04 1.38
C GLY A 178 -3.37 -2.67 2.26
N ALA A 179 -2.99 -2.00 3.35
CA ALA A 179 -1.99 -2.54 4.28
C ALA A 179 -2.50 -3.79 5.00
N VAL A 180 -3.78 -3.77 5.41
CA VAL A 180 -4.40 -4.93 6.09
C VAL A 180 -4.55 -6.11 5.13
N ILE A 181 -4.92 -5.89 3.85
CA ILE A 181 -4.95 -6.95 2.83
C ILE A 181 -3.58 -7.60 2.67
N SER A 182 -2.50 -6.81 2.59
CA SER A 182 -1.14 -7.33 2.47
C SER A 182 -0.73 -8.19 3.67
N ASP A 183 -1.03 -7.73 4.88
CA ASP A 183 -0.76 -8.49 6.10
C ASP A 183 -1.64 -9.76 6.19
N TYR A 184 -2.89 -9.68 5.72
CA TYR A 184 -3.81 -10.81 5.67
C TYR A 184 -3.36 -11.86 4.64
N GLN A 185 -2.84 -11.44 3.48
CA GLN A 185 -2.20 -12.36 2.52
C GLN A 185 -1.06 -13.14 3.18
N THR A 186 -0.18 -12.46 3.90
CA THR A 186 0.92 -13.09 4.63
C THR A 186 0.42 -14.07 5.70
N TYR A 187 -0.67 -13.74 6.38
CA TYR A 187 -1.30 -14.63 7.35
C TYR A 187 -1.89 -15.88 6.69
N LEU A 188 -2.64 -15.71 5.60
CA LEU A 188 -3.23 -16.81 4.84
C LEU A 188 -2.16 -17.76 4.29
N GLU A 189 -1.09 -17.20 3.72
CA GLU A 189 0.05 -17.98 3.23
C GLU A 189 0.69 -18.83 4.33
N LYS A 190 1.01 -18.21 5.46
CA LYS A 190 1.60 -18.95 6.60
C LYS A 190 0.68 -20.05 7.13
N THR A 191 -0.60 -19.76 7.25
CA THR A 191 -1.59 -20.73 7.72
C THR A 191 -1.68 -21.89 6.75
N TRP A 192 -1.79 -21.63 5.46
CA TRP A 192 -1.86 -22.63 4.43
C TRP A 192 -0.60 -23.49 4.35
N LEU A 193 0.60 -22.87 4.43
CA LEU A 193 1.87 -23.61 4.46
C LEU A 193 1.99 -24.49 5.71
N SER A 194 1.47 -24.05 6.86
CA SER A 194 1.42 -24.86 8.08
C SER A 194 0.53 -26.10 7.87
N GLU A 195 -0.67 -25.92 7.33
CA GLU A 195 -1.59 -27.01 7.00
C GLU A 195 -1.00 -28.00 6.00
N LEU A 196 -0.27 -27.51 4.98
CA LEU A 196 0.43 -28.36 4.02
C LEU A 196 1.56 -29.15 4.69
N SER A 197 2.32 -28.53 5.57
CA SER A 197 3.43 -29.19 6.28
C SER A 197 2.93 -30.31 7.21
N GLU A 198 1.77 -30.14 7.82
CA GLU A 198 1.12 -31.18 8.63
C GLU A 198 0.61 -32.33 7.76
N ARG A 199 0.01 -32.03 6.61
CA ARG A 199 -0.54 -33.00 5.68
C ARG A 199 0.53 -33.76 4.90
N TYR A 200 1.62 -33.09 4.55
CA TYR A 200 2.72 -33.60 3.73
C TYR A 200 4.06 -33.41 4.45
N PRO A 201 4.41 -34.29 5.40
CA PRO A 201 5.64 -34.14 6.16
C PRO A 201 6.87 -34.22 5.25
N ILE A 202 7.73 -33.23 5.34
CA ILE A 202 8.97 -33.14 4.56
C ILE A 202 10.03 -34.03 5.19
N LYS A 203 10.60 -34.92 4.38
CA LYS A 203 11.75 -35.77 4.76
C LYS A 203 12.98 -35.30 4.00
N VAL A 204 13.92 -34.67 4.68
CA VAL A 204 15.18 -34.21 4.09
C VAL A 204 16.23 -35.30 4.20
N ASN A 205 16.87 -35.65 3.07
CA ASN A 205 18.06 -36.48 3.08
C ASN A 205 19.30 -35.61 3.25
N TYR A 206 19.70 -35.42 4.49
CA TYR A 206 20.83 -34.55 4.84
C TYR A 206 22.18 -35.09 4.32
N ASP A 207 22.36 -36.41 4.19
CA ASP A 207 23.59 -36.98 3.66
C ASP A 207 23.79 -36.57 2.19
N VAL A 208 22.72 -36.56 1.39
CA VAL A 208 22.77 -36.07 0.02
C VAL A 208 22.97 -34.56 -0.02
N LEU A 209 22.23 -33.82 0.80
CA LEU A 209 22.28 -32.37 0.83
C LEU A 209 23.68 -31.81 1.13
N TYR A 210 24.34 -32.37 2.13
CA TYR A 210 25.69 -31.91 2.53
C TYR A 210 26.81 -32.36 1.60
N ASN A 211 26.56 -33.37 0.77
CA ASN A 211 27.51 -33.82 -0.25
C ASN A 211 27.28 -33.16 -1.63
N LEU A 212 26.22 -32.36 -1.80
CA LEU A 212 26.02 -31.54 -2.99
C LEU A 212 27.03 -30.38 -2.99
N GLY A 213 28.02 -30.41 -3.86
CA GLY A 213 29.04 -29.36 -3.98
C GLY A 213 30.40 -29.70 -3.35
N SER A 214 30.61 -30.93 -2.93
CA SER A 214 31.94 -31.42 -2.48
C SER A 214 32.81 -31.97 -3.61
N ASP A 215 32.35 -31.90 -4.85
CA ASP A 215 33.06 -32.41 -6.06
C ASP A 215 33.66 -31.23 -6.87
N ASP A 216 34.25 -30.20 -6.21
CA ASP A 216 35.14 -29.20 -6.83
C ASP A 216 36.58 -29.32 -6.29
#